data_8fae7b34916022ee9938535404fb0722
#
_entry.id   8fae7b34916022ee9938535404fb0722
#
_cell.length_a   1.000
_cell.length_b   1.000
_cell.length_c   1.000
_cell.angle_alpha   90.00
_cell.angle_beta   90.00
_cell.angle_gamma   90.00
#
_symmetry.space_group_name_H-M   'P 1'
#
loop_
_entity.id
_entity.type
_entity.pdbx_description
1 polymer ?
#
loop_
_entity_poly.entity_id
_entity_poly.type
_entity_poly.pdbx_seq_one_letter_code
_entity_poly.pdbx_strand_id
1 'polypeptide(L)'
;MTDTAEQQDGNFAVVELGYSDSLSSGPKYARSRQGMLFLRLTSGGAFNWINLRIISSPIPLKLKYKCVYKKLGTEVDLTAEAFEGQQCPQGESHYIKRLAIESKIYYRCWLTRDQHPDEYERDPAGAFWYYSGQFCGSKEDSRWITALEIKMPLLVEGWRSA
;
A
#
# COMPACT_ATOMS: atom_id res chain seq x y z
N MET A 1 17.16 -22.26 19.38
CA MET A 1 16.12 -21.28 19.69
C MET A 1 15.42 -20.86 18.39
N THR A 2 14.12 -20.88 18.41
CA THR A 2 13.35 -20.48 17.23
C THR A 2 13.17 -18.98 17.22
N ASP A 3 13.46 -18.33 16.11
CA ASP A 3 13.23 -16.90 15.97
C ASP A 3 11.74 -16.62 15.95
N THR A 4 11.34 -15.60 16.68
CA THR A 4 9.97 -15.08 16.60
C THR A 4 9.82 -14.24 15.34
N ALA A 5 8.59 -13.96 14.94
CA ALA A 5 8.35 -13.06 13.83
C ALA A 5 8.97 -11.67 14.08
N GLU A 6 8.94 -11.21 15.33
CA GLU A 6 9.55 -9.93 15.70
C GLU A 6 11.06 -9.94 15.50
N GLN A 7 11.72 -11.04 15.82
CA GLN A 7 13.16 -11.17 15.62
C GLN A 7 13.50 -11.18 14.13
N GLN A 8 12.66 -11.86 13.32
CA GLN A 8 12.85 -11.89 11.87
C GLN A 8 12.63 -10.51 11.24
N ASP A 9 11.74 -9.72 11.80
CA ASP A 9 11.45 -8.38 11.34
C ASP A 9 12.41 -7.32 11.88
N GLY A 10 13.35 -7.70 12.75
CA GLY A 10 14.18 -6.75 13.49
C GLY A 10 14.99 -5.76 12.62
N ASN A 11 15.27 -6.11 11.37
CA ASN A 11 16.01 -5.27 10.45
C ASN A 11 15.10 -4.54 9.44
N PHE A 12 13.79 -4.66 9.59
CA PHE A 12 12.82 -4.03 8.73
C PHE A 12 11.83 -3.23 9.54
N ALA A 13 11.30 -2.18 8.94
CA ALA A 13 10.12 -1.56 9.49
C ALA A 13 8.95 -2.53 9.37
N VAL A 14 8.09 -2.56 10.39
CA VAL A 14 6.86 -3.31 10.36
C VAL A 14 5.74 -2.30 10.18
N VAL A 15 5.02 -2.39 9.07
CA VAL A 15 3.89 -1.50 8.78
C VAL A 15 2.60 -2.29 8.78
N GLU A 16 1.54 -1.61 9.13
CA GLU A 16 0.19 -2.15 9.09
C GLU A 16 -0.64 -1.34 8.12
N LEU A 17 -1.31 -2.03 7.21
CA LEU A 17 -2.24 -1.43 6.28
C LEU A 17 -3.66 -1.71 6.76
N GLY A 18 -4.34 -0.67 7.24
CA GLY A 18 -5.77 -0.72 7.48
C GLY A 18 -6.48 -0.31 6.20
N TYR A 19 -7.60 -0.93 5.92
CA TYR A 19 -8.33 -0.64 4.69
C TYR A 19 -9.79 -1.04 4.81
N SER A 20 -10.60 -0.47 3.93
CA SER A 20 -11.98 -0.88 3.73
C SER A 20 -12.13 -1.42 2.32
N ASP A 21 -12.70 -2.61 2.22
CA ASP A 21 -13.02 -3.26 0.95
C ASP A 21 -14.48 -2.98 0.62
N SER A 22 -14.75 -2.55 -0.60
CA SER A 22 -16.11 -2.22 -1.06
C SER A 22 -17.11 -3.39 -0.96
N LEU A 23 -16.61 -4.62 -0.94
CA LEU A 23 -17.44 -5.82 -0.87
C LEU A 23 -17.66 -6.35 0.54
N SER A 24 -17.09 -5.72 1.54
CA SER A 24 -17.05 -6.26 2.89
C SER A 24 -17.26 -5.13 3.89
N SER A 25 -18.02 -5.38 4.93
CA SER A 25 -18.23 -4.37 5.98
C SER A 25 -17.08 -4.36 6.98
N GLY A 26 -16.81 -3.18 7.52
CA GLY A 26 -15.84 -2.98 8.57
C GLY A 26 -14.39 -2.89 8.08
N PRO A 27 -13.53 -2.34 8.90
CA PRO A 27 -12.12 -2.23 8.55
C PRO A 27 -11.41 -3.57 8.65
N LYS A 28 -10.39 -3.73 7.82
CA LYS A 28 -9.50 -4.89 7.81
C LYS A 28 -8.07 -4.41 7.95
N TYR A 29 -7.20 -5.31 8.38
CA TYR A 29 -5.80 -4.96 8.65
C TYR A 29 -4.89 -6.05 8.11
N ALA A 30 -3.78 -5.62 7.49
CA ALA A 30 -2.73 -6.51 7.05
C ALA A 30 -1.39 -5.94 7.53
N ARG A 31 -0.49 -6.81 7.98
CA ARG A 31 0.78 -6.40 8.55
C ARG A 31 1.92 -7.00 7.75
N SER A 32 3.00 -6.22 7.55
CA SER A 32 4.17 -6.71 6.85
C SER A 32 4.92 -7.75 7.67
N ARG A 33 5.61 -8.65 6.96
CA ARG A 33 6.48 -9.67 7.54
C ARG A 33 7.77 -9.72 6.76
N GLN A 34 8.89 -9.67 7.45
CA GLN A 34 10.22 -9.73 6.84
C GLN A 34 10.35 -8.70 5.71
N GLY A 35 9.83 -7.51 5.96
CA GLY A 35 9.91 -6.41 5.02
C GLY A 35 8.92 -6.45 3.87
N MET A 36 7.96 -7.36 3.88
CA MET A 36 7.00 -7.49 2.78
C MET A 36 5.56 -7.47 3.29
N LEU A 37 4.71 -6.75 2.56
CA LEU A 37 3.27 -6.80 2.75
C LEU A 37 2.64 -6.98 1.38
N PHE A 38 1.79 -7.98 1.26
CA PHE A 38 1.02 -8.20 0.04
C PHE A 38 -0.45 -8.34 0.42
N LEU A 39 -1.29 -7.60 -0.27
CA LEU A 39 -2.72 -7.63 -0.06
C LEU A 39 -3.46 -7.62 -1.39
N ARG A 40 -4.32 -8.59 -1.56
CA ARG A 40 -5.18 -8.70 -2.73
C ARG A 40 -6.63 -8.71 -2.27
N LEU A 41 -7.44 -7.85 -2.85
CA LEU A 41 -8.86 -7.82 -2.58
C LEU A 41 -9.57 -8.97 -3.31
N THR A 42 -10.73 -9.34 -2.79
CA THR A 42 -11.60 -10.29 -3.46
C THR A 42 -12.02 -9.71 -4.81
N SER A 43 -12.20 -10.59 -5.80
CA SER A 43 -12.60 -10.19 -7.15
C SER A 43 -13.83 -9.26 -7.09
N GLY A 44 -13.73 -8.13 -7.78
CA GLY A 44 -14.77 -7.11 -7.76
C GLY A 44 -14.63 -6.09 -6.65
N GLY A 45 -13.69 -6.28 -5.73
CA GLY A 45 -13.47 -5.35 -4.62
C GLY A 45 -12.68 -4.11 -5.05
N ALA A 46 -12.82 -3.07 -4.25
CA ALA A 46 -12.05 -1.84 -4.38
C ALA A 46 -11.72 -1.32 -2.99
N PHE A 47 -10.60 -0.62 -2.89
CA PHE A 47 -10.26 0.08 -1.64
C PHE A 47 -11.11 1.33 -1.54
N ASN A 48 -11.89 1.44 -0.46
CA ASN A 48 -12.60 2.68 -0.15
C ASN A 48 -11.68 3.68 0.54
N TRP A 49 -10.80 3.18 1.39
CA TRP A 49 -9.78 3.99 2.05
C TRP A 49 -8.63 3.09 2.49
N ILE A 50 -7.50 3.69 2.76
CA ILE A 50 -6.35 3.02 3.36
C ILE A 50 -5.84 3.85 4.55
N ASN A 51 -5.15 3.17 5.45
CA ASN A 51 -4.49 3.77 6.60
C ASN A 51 -3.18 3.01 6.83
N LEU A 52 -2.06 3.69 6.61
CA LEU A 52 -0.74 3.10 6.81
C LEU A 52 -0.17 3.55 8.15
N ARG A 53 0.29 2.60 8.93
CA ARG A 53 0.84 2.87 10.26
C ARG A 53 2.14 2.10 10.44
N ILE A 54 3.12 2.75 11.07
CA ILE A 54 4.37 2.10 11.45
C ILE A 54 4.18 1.48 12.82
N ILE A 55 4.29 0.16 12.90
CA ILE A 55 4.19 -0.57 14.16
C ILE A 55 5.52 -0.52 14.90
N SER A 56 6.61 -0.72 14.15
CA SER A 56 7.95 -0.63 14.70
C SER A 56 8.94 -0.36 13.59
N SER A 57 10.07 0.23 13.91
CA SER A 57 11.15 0.46 12.96
C SER A 57 12.49 0.51 13.70
N PRO A 58 13.54 -0.12 13.15
CA PRO A 58 14.86 -0.06 13.77
C PRO A 58 15.48 1.34 13.73
N ILE A 59 15.03 2.19 12.82
CA ILE A 59 15.43 3.60 12.75
C ILE A 59 14.19 4.45 12.52
N PRO A 60 14.23 5.74 12.84
CA PRO A 60 13.08 6.61 12.58
C PRO A 60 12.68 6.60 11.12
N LEU A 61 11.40 6.47 10.88
CA LEU A 61 10.84 6.42 9.54
C LEU A 61 9.62 7.33 9.48
N LYS A 62 9.63 8.26 8.53
CA LYS A 62 8.49 9.14 8.30
C LYS A 62 7.64 8.55 7.19
N LEU A 63 6.34 8.71 7.32
CA LEU A 63 5.38 8.13 6.39
C LEU A 63 4.27 9.13 6.10
N LYS A 64 4.12 9.42 4.82
CA LYS A 64 3.06 10.26 4.29
C LYS A 64 2.57 9.61 3.01
N TYR A 65 1.31 9.72 2.71
CA TYR A 65 0.78 9.09 1.50
C TYR A 65 -0.35 9.92 0.92
N LYS A 66 -0.56 9.75 -0.38
CA LYS A 66 -1.60 10.42 -1.15
C LYS A 66 -2.36 9.38 -1.94
N CYS A 67 -3.65 9.59 -2.11
CA CYS A 67 -4.44 8.77 -3.02
C CYS A 67 -5.28 9.64 -3.93
N VAL A 68 -5.46 9.16 -5.16
CA VAL A 68 -6.41 9.71 -6.10
C VAL A 68 -7.60 8.76 -6.13
N TYR A 69 -8.78 9.28 -5.89
CA TYR A 69 -9.97 8.47 -5.69
C TYR A 69 -11.19 9.10 -6.37
N LYS A 70 -12.18 8.26 -6.65
CA LYS A 70 -13.49 8.68 -7.09
C LYS A 70 -14.40 8.77 -5.87
N LYS A 71 -15.02 9.92 -5.69
CA LYS A 71 -16.02 10.07 -4.65
C LYS A 71 -17.37 9.57 -5.19
N LEU A 72 -18.11 8.86 -4.35
CA LEU A 72 -19.41 8.36 -4.73
C LEU A 72 -20.32 9.49 -5.21
N GLY A 73 -20.94 9.28 -6.37
CA GLY A 73 -21.86 10.26 -6.95
C GLY A 73 -21.19 11.39 -7.72
N THR A 74 -19.86 11.34 -7.93
CA THR A 74 -19.16 12.35 -8.73
C THR A 74 -18.44 11.70 -9.91
N GLU A 75 -18.20 12.51 -10.94
CA GLU A 75 -17.41 12.09 -12.10
C GLU A 75 -15.95 12.57 -12.01
N VAL A 76 -15.61 13.25 -10.93
CA VAL A 76 -14.31 13.92 -10.79
C VAL A 76 -13.38 13.11 -9.91
N ASP A 77 -12.11 13.02 -10.31
CA ASP A 77 -11.06 12.47 -9.47
C ASP A 77 -10.65 13.49 -8.41
N LEU A 78 -10.53 13.04 -7.19
CA LEU A 78 -10.10 13.85 -6.07
C LEU A 78 -8.80 13.30 -5.51
N THR A 79 -7.99 14.17 -4.93
CA THR A 79 -6.73 13.79 -4.30
C THR A 79 -6.81 14.07 -2.81
N ALA A 80 -6.42 13.09 -2.01
CA ALA A 80 -6.32 13.24 -0.56
C ALA A 80 -4.91 12.92 -0.12
N GLU A 81 -4.53 13.49 1.01
CA GLU A 81 -3.21 13.35 1.60
C GLU A 81 -3.36 13.01 3.06
N ALA A 82 -2.50 12.14 3.57
CA ALA A 82 -2.54 11.71 4.97
C ALA A 82 -1.14 11.42 5.47
N PHE A 83 -0.97 11.59 6.76
CA PHE A 83 0.24 11.19 7.47
C PHE A 83 0.02 9.83 8.13
N GLU A 84 1.09 9.24 8.59
CA GLU A 84 1.08 7.96 9.28
C GLU A 84 -0.07 7.87 10.29
N GLY A 85 -0.83 6.79 10.21
CA GLY A 85 -1.94 6.53 11.11
C GLY A 85 -3.25 7.19 10.74
N GLN A 86 -3.30 7.98 9.68
CA GLN A 86 -4.51 8.66 9.23
C GLN A 86 -5.14 7.94 8.05
N GLN A 87 -6.46 7.96 8.00
CA GLN A 87 -7.22 7.40 6.89
C GLN A 87 -7.11 8.28 5.66
N CYS A 88 -6.95 7.68 4.50
CA CYS A 88 -6.87 8.37 3.22
C CYS A 88 -7.75 7.67 2.18
N PRO A 89 -8.77 8.31 1.60
CA PRO A 89 -9.32 9.61 1.97
C PRO A 89 -10.09 9.56 3.30
N GLN A 90 -10.31 10.69 3.91
CA GLN A 90 -11.02 10.75 5.20
C GLN A 90 -12.54 10.72 5.04
N GLY A 91 -13.03 11.11 3.90
CA GLY A 91 -14.46 11.12 3.60
C GLY A 91 -14.90 9.90 2.82
N GLU A 92 -16.12 9.95 2.31
CA GLU A 92 -16.65 8.88 1.49
C GLU A 92 -15.87 8.77 0.18
N SER A 93 -15.53 7.54 -0.19
CA SER A 93 -14.82 7.23 -1.41
C SER A 93 -15.52 6.08 -2.10
N HIS A 94 -15.54 6.11 -3.43
CA HIS A 94 -16.02 4.98 -4.22
C HIS A 94 -14.89 3.97 -4.40
N TYR A 95 -13.75 4.42 -4.90
CA TYR A 95 -12.59 3.57 -5.04
C TYR A 95 -11.33 4.41 -5.21
N ILE A 96 -10.21 3.81 -4.83
CA ILE A 96 -8.89 4.43 -4.99
C ILE A 96 -8.31 3.99 -6.33
N LYS A 97 -7.91 4.96 -7.13
CA LYS A 97 -7.35 4.73 -8.47
C LYS A 97 -5.83 4.78 -8.49
N ARG A 98 -5.25 5.64 -7.67
CA ARG A 98 -3.81 5.85 -7.63
C ARG A 98 -3.35 6.05 -6.20
N LEU A 99 -2.13 5.63 -5.94
CA LEU A 99 -1.52 5.74 -4.62
C LEU A 99 -0.05 6.15 -4.75
N ALA A 100 0.36 7.10 -3.92
CA ALA A 100 1.76 7.50 -3.79
C ALA A 100 2.13 7.46 -2.31
N ILE A 101 3.24 6.80 -1.99
CA ILE A 101 3.73 6.71 -0.61
C ILE A 101 5.06 7.46 -0.54
N GLU A 102 5.11 8.50 0.28
CA GLU A 102 6.33 9.27 0.52
C GLU A 102 7.02 8.72 1.76
N SER A 103 7.96 7.83 1.55
CA SER A 103 8.77 7.22 2.59
C SER A 103 9.86 6.38 1.95
N LYS A 104 10.78 5.86 2.76
CA LYS A 104 11.84 4.96 2.28
C LYS A 104 11.29 3.54 2.10
N ILE A 105 10.24 3.41 1.33
CA ILE A 105 9.64 2.11 1.04
C ILE A 105 9.32 2.03 -0.45
N TYR A 106 9.25 0.80 -0.94
CA TYR A 106 8.88 0.52 -2.31
C TYR A 106 7.46 -0.04 -2.33
N TYR A 107 6.74 0.21 -3.39
CA TYR A 107 5.36 -0.28 -3.50
C TYR A 107 4.99 -0.46 -4.97
N ARG A 108 4.02 -1.31 -5.20
CA ARG A 108 3.41 -1.48 -6.52
C ARG A 108 1.97 -1.92 -6.33
N CYS A 109 1.15 -1.70 -7.34
CA CYS A 109 -0.25 -2.05 -7.26
C CYS A 109 -0.73 -2.67 -8.57
N TRP A 110 -1.76 -3.45 -8.45
CA TRP A 110 -2.47 -4.05 -9.58
C TRP A 110 -3.84 -3.40 -9.67
N LEU A 111 -4.33 -3.27 -10.88
CA LEU A 111 -5.59 -2.61 -11.18
C LEU A 111 -6.61 -3.62 -11.67
N THR A 112 -7.87 -3.22 -11.70
CA THR A 112 -8.91 -4.02 -12.35
C THR A 112 -8.49 -4.34 -13.77
N ARG A 113 -8.77 -5.56 -14.21
CA ARG A 113 -8.44 -6.09 -15.55
C ARG A 113 -6.95 -6.35 -15.76
N ASP A 114 -6.12 -6.15 -14.75
CA ASP A 114 -4.74 -6.61 -14.82
C ASP A 114 -4.70 -8.13 -14.70
N GLN A 115 -3.61 -8.70 -15.13
CA GLN A 115 -3.37 -10.11 -14.94
C GLN A 115 -3.33 -10.44 -13.44
N HIS A 116 -3.58 -11.68 -13.12
CA HIS A 116 -3.54 -12.14 -11.74
C HIS A 116 -2.18 -11.81 -11.09
N PRO A 117 -2.14 -11.35 -9.84
CA PRO A 117 -0.88 -11.02 -9.18
C PRO A 117 0.20 -12.09 -9.25
N ASP A 118 -0.17 -13.37 -9.20
CA ASP A 118 0.79 -14.47 -9.31
C ASP A 118 1.51 -14.47 -10.65
N GLU A 119 0.83 -14.08 -11.72
CA GLU A 119 1.43 -13.96 -13.03
C GLU A 119 2.37 -12.77 -13.08
N TYR A 120 1.99 -11.70 -12.43
CA TYR A 120 2.84 -10.53 -12.32
C TYR A 120 4.15 -10.84 -11.62
N GLU A 121 4.08 -11.56 -10.53
CA GLU A 121 5.26 -11.92 -9.76
C GLU A 121 6.26 -12.75 -10.56
N ARG A 122 5.77 -13.50 -11.54
CA ARG A 122 6.61 -14.34 -12.38
C ARG A 122 7.21 -13.59 -13.57
N ASP A 123 6.80 -12.35 -13.79
CA ASP A 123 7.34 -11.53 -14.86
C ASP A 123 8.20 -10.41 -14.30
N PRO A 124 9.50 -10.64 -14.15
CA PRO A 124 10.38 -9.60 -13.60
C PRO A 124 10.46 -8.36 -14.48
N ALA A 125 10.17 -8.48 -15.77
CA ALA A 125 10.20 -7.31 -16.65
C ALA A 125 8.99 -6.40 -16.45
N GLY A 126 7.87 -6.96 -15.97
CA GLY A 126 6.67 -6.18 -15.68
C GLY A 126 6.61 -5.62 -14.26
N ALA A 127 7.55 -6.00 -13.43
CA ALA A 127 7.50 -5.68 -12.01
C ALA A 127 8.16 -4.34 -11.72
N PHE A 128 7.44 -3.28 -11.98
CA PHE A 128 7.92 -1.96 -11.61
C PHE A 128 7.62 -1.67 -10.16
N TRP A 129 8.68 -1.32 -9.42
CA TRP A 129 8.53 -0.81 -8.07
C TRP A 129 8.53 0.71 -8.12
N TYR A 130 7.57 1.30 -7.45
CA TYR A 130 7.49 2.74 -7.25
C TYR A 130 8.17 3.10 -5.94
N TYR A 131 8.66 4.30 -5.85
CA TYR A 131 9.40 4.76 -4.69
C TYR A 131 9.07 6.21 -4.39
N SER A 132 9.02 6.52 -3.12
CA SER A 132 8.88 7.84 -2.51
C SER A 132 8.18 8.91 -3.37
N GLY A 133 6.87 8.94 -3.29
CA GLY A 133 6.07 9.98 -3.90
C GLY A 133 5.63 9.72 -5.34
N GLN A 134 6.08 8.63 -5.94
CA GLN A 134 5.61 8.27 -7.27
C GLN A 134 4.22 7.64 -7.17
N PHE A 135 3.34 7.99 -8.10
CA PHE A 135 2.01 7.39 -8.14
C PHE A 135 2.03 6.06 -8.87
N CYS A 136 1.51 5.01 -8.24
CA CYS A 136 1.10 3.80 -8.93
C CYS A 136 -0.41 3.87 -9.17
N GLY A 137 -0.89 3.17 -10.18
CA GLY A 137 -2.31 3.15 -10.51
C GLY A 137 -2.62 3.73 -11.87
N SER A 138 -3.89 4.00 -12.13
CA SER A 138 -4.36 4.43 -13.45
C SER A 138 -5.13 5.74 -13.39
N LYS A 139 -5.02 6.50 -14.46
CA LYS A 139 -5.86 7.69 -14.67
C LYS A 139 -7.21 7.33 -15.30
N GLU A 140 -7.36 6.11 -15.80
CA GLU A 140 -8.61 5.66 -16.41
C GLU A 140 -9.71 5.52 -15.37
N ASP A 141 -10.91 6.01 -15.69
CA ASP A 141 -12.03 6.02 -14.76
C ASP A 141 -12.55 4.62 -14.42
N SER A 142 -12.39 3.68 -15.33
CA SER A 142 -12.89 2.32 -15.14
C SER A 142 -11.89 1.37 -14.48
N ARG A 143 -10.77 1.88 -14.01
CA ARG A 143 -9.75 1.07 -13.37
C ARG A 143 -9.42 1.58 -11.98
N TRP A 144 -9.34 0.69 -11.02
CA TRP A 144 -9.00 1.00 -9.64
C TRP A 144 -8.08 -0.07 -9.07
N ILE A 145 -7.45 0.26 -7.96
CA ILE A 145 -6.48 -0.63 -7.33
C ILE A 145 -7.20 -1.81 -6.69
N THR A 146 -6.75 -3.02 -7.01
CA THR A 146 -7.30 -4.27 -6.49
C THR A 146 -6.31 -5.07 -5.68
N ALA A 147 -5.03 -4.76 -5.78
CA ALA A 147 -3.99 -5.41 -4.99
C ALA A 147 -2.86 -4.43 -4.76
N LEU A 148 -2.17 -4.58 -3.64
CA LEU A 148 -1.07 -3.71 -3.24
C LEU A 148 0.03 -4.53 -2.62
N GLU A 149 1.26 -4.25 -3.01
CA GLU A 149 2.44 -4.84 -2.41
C GLU A 149 3.37 -3.72 -1.92
N ILE A 150 3.84 -3.87 -0.70
CA ILE A 150 4.76 -2.91 -0.08
C ILE A 150 6.01 -3.66 0.34
N LYS A 151 7.16 -3.10 0.00
CA LYS A 151 8.46 -3.68 0.33
C LYS A 151 9.29 -2.65 1.08
N MET A 152 9.67 -2.99 2.30
CA MET A 152 10.56 -2.18 3.10
C MET A 152 12.02 -2.53 2.79
N PRO A 153 12.90 -1.54 2.66
CA PRO A 153 14.32 -1.84 2.57
C PRO A 153 14.84 -2.36 3.90
N LEU A 154 15.99 -3.00 3.87
CA LEU A 154 16.68 -3.44 5.07
C LEU A 154 17.15 -2.20 5.84
N LEU A 155 16.69 -2.05 7.07
CA LEU A 155 17.02 -0.93 7.94
C LEU A 155 17.73 -1.46 9.17
N VAL A 156 19.05 -1.28 9.24
CA VAL A 156 19.84 -1.71 10.37
C VAL A 156 20.60 -0.51 10.93
N GLU A 157 20.94 -0.60 12.20
CA GLU A 157 21.76 0.43 12.83
C GLU A 157 23.06 0.59 12.06
N GLY A 158 23.40 1.82 11.74
CA GLY A 158 24.57 2.12 10.93
C GLY A 158 24.37 1.98 9.43
N TRP A 159 23.19 1.52 8.99
CA TRP A 159 22.89 1.42 7.57
C TRP A 159 22.86 2.79 6.93
N ARG A 160 23.43 2.88 5.73
CA ARG A 160 23.44 4.11 4.97
C ARG A 160 22.80 3.90 3.62
N SER A 161 21.94 4.82 3.30
CA SER A 161 21.41 4.89 1.96
C SER A 161 22.56 5.26 1.02
N ALA A 162 22.89 4.35 0.18
CA ALA A 162 23.92 4.60 -0.82
C ALA A 162 23.40 5.56 -1.87
#